data_2f70935f414acd7e17fb1ff511e2b1d8
#
_entry.id   2f70935f414acd7e17fb1ff511e2b1d8
#
_cell.length_a   1.000
_cell.length_b   1.000
_cell.length_c   1.000
_cell.angle_alpha   90.00
_cell.angle_beta   90.00
_cell.angle_gamma   90.00
#
_symmetry.space_group_name_H-M   'P 1'
#
loop_
_entity.id
_entity.type
_entity.pdbx_description
1 polymer ?
#
loop_
_entity_poly.entity_id
_entity_poly.type
_entity_poly.pdbx_seq_one_letter_code
_entity_poly.pdbx_strand_id
1 'polypeptide(L)'
;MNFFAAAMDRIYANPSMAAAAVWISAITSEERPIRVIRRAPDRITEFGAGRFVSDTMMVDVRVSDLPHPRPGDLIVIGAASHVIQGEPLRDREQLIWTLDLRPA
;
A
#
# COMPACT_ATOMS: atom_id res chain seq x y z
N MET A 1 2.19 -12.91 22.34
CA MET A 1 1.71 -11.73 21.68
C MET A 1 2.83 -10.94 21.10
N ASN A 2 2.70 -10.47 19.91
CA ASN A 2 3.72 -9.72 19.27
C ASN A 2 3.56 -8.25 19.61
N PHE A 3 4.58 -7.69 20.30
CA PHE A 3 4.55 -6.33 20.72
C PHE A 3 4.58 -5.40 19.53
N PHE A 4 5.29 -5.78 18.48
CA PHE A 4 5.38 -4.98 17.29
C PHE A 4 4.04 -4.94 16.57
N ALA A 5 3.32 -6.05 16.56
CA ALA A 5 2.00 -6.08 15.93
C ALA A 5 1.03 -5.18 16.67
N ALA A 6 1.12 -5.10 17.99
CA ALA A 6 0.24 -4.21 18.75
C ALA A 6 0.54 -2.75 18.43
N ALA A 7 1.81 -2.41 18.22
CA ALA A 7 2.16 -1.06 17.85
C ALA A 7 1.64 -0.74 16.46
N MET A 8 1.71 -1.69 15.53
CA MET A 8 1.20 -1.49 14.20
C MET A 8 -0.31 -1.30 14.23
N ASP A 9 -1.01 -2.03 15.07
CA ASP A 9 -2.46 -1.87 15.18
C ASP A 9 -2.83 -0.46 15.56
N ARG A 10 -2.07 0.15 16.45
CA ARG A 10 -2.38 1.52 16.85
C ARG A 10 -2.11 2.50 15.74
N ILE A 11 -1.03 2.31 15.01
CA ILE A 11 -0.69 3.21 13.92
C ILE A 11 -1.74 3.13 12.83
N TYR A 12 -2.16 1.92 12.47
CA TYR A 12 -3.12 1.75 11.40
C TYR A 12 -4.52 2.16 11.81
N ALA A 13 -4.81 2.22 13.08
CA ALA A 13 -6.10 2.70 13.55
C ALA A 13 -6.17 4.23 13.59
N ASN A 14 -5.04 4.91 13.50
CA ASN A 14 -5.00 6.35 13.59
C ASN A 14 -5.31 6.97 12.24
N PRO A 15 -6.42 7.70 12.09
CA PRO A 15 -6.78 8.28 10.80
C PRO A 15 -5.81 9.31 10.28
N SER A 16 -4.93 9.83 11.12
CA SER A 16 -3.93 10.76 10.65
C SER A 16 -2.75 10.03 10.04
N MET A 17 -2.59 8.75 10.33
CA MET A 17 -1.46 7.99 9.84
C MET A 17 -1.83 7.05 8.72
N ALA A 18 -3.02 6.53 8.74
CA ALA A 18 -3.44 5.54 7.76
C ALA A 18 -4.72 5.96 7.08
N ALA A 19 -4.82 5.74 5.80
CA ALA A 19 -5.99 6.09 5.02
C ALA A 19 -6.84 4.86 4.76
N ALA A 20 -8.13 5.04 4.65
CA ALA A 20 -9.03 3.96 4.28
C ALA A 20 -8.90 3.69 2.80
N ALA A 21 -8.92 2.44 2.42
CA ALA A 21 -8.80 2.04 1.03
C ALA A 21 -9.59 0.75 0.83
N VAL A 22 -9.75 0.34 -0.42
CA VAL A 22 -10.43 -0.91 -0.73
C VAL A 22 -9.52 -1.70 -1.68
N TRP A 23 -9.28 -2.94 -1.36
CA TRP A 23 -8.53 -3.84 -2.22
C TRP A 23 -9.56 -4.65 -3.03
N ILE A 24 -9.34 -4.80 -4.32
CA ILE A 24 -10.22 -5.56 -5.17
C ILE A 24 -9.38 -6.59 -5.92
N SER A 25 -9.71 -7.86 -5.77
CA SER A 25 -8.97 -8.93 -6.42
C SER A 25 -9.16 -8.89 -7.92
N ALA A 26 -8.09 -8.97 -8.67
CA ALA A 26 -8.15 -9.03 -10.12
C ALA A 26 -8.71 -10.37 -10.60
N ILE A 27 -8.68 -11.38 -9.77
CA ILE A 27 -9.13 -12.70 -10.16
C ILE A 27 -10.57 -12.94 -9.80
N THR A 28 -10.97 -12.60 -8.59
CA THR A 28 -12.30 -12.94 -8.11
C THR A 28 -13.22 -11.76 -7.97
N SER A 29 -12.68 -10.54 -8.10
CA SER A 29 -13.41 -9.30 -7.88
C SER A 29 -13.88 -9.15 -6.43
N GLU A 30 -13.29 -9.92 -5.54
CA GLU A 30 -13.60 -9.76 -4.12
C GLU A 30 -13.13 -8.40 -3.66
N GLU A 31 -13.90 -7.73 -2.82
CA GLU A 31 -13.54 -6.44 -2.29
C GLU A 31 -13.32 -6.54 -0.81
N ARG A 32 -12.31 -5.88 -0.32
CA ARG A 32 -12.00 -5.93 1.11
C ARG A 32 -11.55 -4.55 1.56
N PRO A 33 -12.16 -4.00 2.60
CA PRO A 33 -11.69 -2.72 3.13
C PRO A 33 -10.37 -2.92 3.85
N ILE A 34 -9.44 -2.02 3.62
CA ILE A 34 -8.11 -2.09 4.23
C ILE A 34 -7.70 -0.69 4.64
N ARG A 35 -6.59 -0.60 5.34
CA ARG A 35 -6.00 0.69 5.67
C ARG A 35 -4.58 0.69 5.14
N VAL A 36 -4.18 1.79 4.55
CA VAL A 36 -2.86 1.90 3.94
C VAL A 36 -2.12 3.11 4.49
N ILE A 37 -0.81 3.01 4.54
CA ILE A 37 0.04 4.14 4.90
C ILE A 37 0.86 4.45 3.67
N ARG A 38 0.71 5.67 3.13
CA ARG A 38 1.49 6.08 1.97
C ARG A 38 2.90 6.35 2.37
N ARG A 39 3.84 5.85 1.59
CA ARG A 39 5.22 6.18 1.83
C ARG A 39 5.54 7.39 1.01
N ALA A 40 5.97 8.45 1.67
CA ALA A 40 6.37 9.64 0.95
C ALA A 40 7.71 9.36 0.31
N PRO A 41 7.97 9.89 -0.83
CA PRO A 41 9.26 9.71 -1.46
C PRO A 41 10.30 10.31 -0.59
N ASP A 42 11.39 9.59 -0.38
CA ASP A 42 12.38 10.06 0.46
C ASP A 42 13.03 11.23 -0.09
N ARG A 43 13.06 11.47 -1.35
CA ARG A 43 13.63 12.57 -1.84
C ARG A 43 13.26 12.74 -3.20
N ILE A 44 13.27 13.86 -3.65
CA ILE A 44 12.94 14.16 -4.94
C ILE A 44 14.18 14.21 -5.65
N THR A 45 14.34 13.42 -6.56
CA THR A 45 15.49 13.41 -7.29
C THR A 45 15.41 14.36 -8.30
N GLU A 46 16.17 15.31 -8.31
CA GLU A 46 16.02 16.18 -9.23
C GLU A 46 17.02 16.14 -10.14
N PHE A 47 17.25 15.35 -10.92
CA PHE A 47 18.14 15.34 -11.89
C PHE A 47 17.66 16.21 -12.83
N GLY A 48 18.31 17.03 -13.23
CA GLY A 48 17.92 17.98 -14.08
C GLY A 48 16.85 17.66 -14.93
N ALA A 49 16.98 16.71 -15.57
CA ALA A 49 16.00 16.49 -16.50
C ALA A 49 14.85 16.06 -15.93
N GLY A 50 14.92 15.99 -14.90
CA GLY A 50 14.04 15.47 -14.32
C GLY A 50 12.78 15.55 -14.38
N ARG A 51 12.34 15.35 -15.11
CA ARG A 51 11.15 15.41 -15.14
C ARG A 51 10.59 14.14 -15.20
N PHE A 52 10.99 13.13 -14.62
CA PHE A 52 10.29 12.03 -14.61
C PHE A 52 9.31 12.15 -13.62
N VAL A 53 8.15 12.38 -13.91
CA VAL A 53 7.10 12.42 -13.00
C VAL A 53 6.64 11.03 -12.90
N SER A 54 6.98 10.35 -11.92
CA SER A 54 6.46 9.03 -11.75
C SER A 54 5.14 9.13 -11.07
N ASP A 55 4.12 8.58 -11.63
CA ASP A 55 2.84 8.56 -10.98
C ASP A 55 2.72 7.38 -10.05
N THR A 56 3.79 6.70 -9.77
CA THR A 56 3.72 5.54 -8.89
C THR A 56 3.78 6.00 -7.45
N MET A 57 3.23 5.21 -6.57
CA MET A 57 3.32 5.47 -5.15
C MET A 57 3.53 4.15 -4.43
N MET A 58 4.14 4.21 -3.27
CA MET A 58 4.34 3.03 -2.46
C MET A 58 3.44 3.16 -1.24
N VAL A 59 2.82 2.06 -0.85
CA VAL A 59 2.00 2.05 0.35
C VAL A 59 2.33 0.83 1.17
N ASP A 60 2.14 0.93 2.48
CA ASP A 60 2.31 -0.19 3.39
C ASP A 60 0.93 -0.62 3.85
N VAL A 61 0.68 -1.92 3.88
CA VAL A 61 -0.59 -2.50 4.30
C VAL A 61 -0.29 -3.66 5.24
N ARG A 62 -1.07 -3.82 6.28
CA ARG A 62 -0.82 -4.92 7.21
C ARG A 62 -1.17 -6.25 6.55
N VAL A 63 -0.33 -7.25 6.81
CA VAL A 63 -0.58 -8.59 6.31
C VAL A 63 -1.91 -9.12 6.88
N SER A 64 -2.25 -8.74 8.09
CA SER A 64 -3.51 -9.18 8.69
C SER A 64 -4.73 -8.64 7.96
N ASP A 65 -4.58 -7.48 7.30
CA ASP A 65 -5.69 -6.90 6.55
C ASP A 65 -5.74 -7.45 5.13
N LEU A 66 -4.61 -7.84 4.58
CA LEU A 66 -4.55 -8.24 3.21
C LEU A 66 -3.57 -9.40 3.08
N PRO A 67 -4.02 -10.62 3.27
CA PRO A 67 -3.10 -11.77 3.33
C PRO A 67 -2.37 -12.07 2.03
N HIS A 68 -3.01 -11.85 0.89
CA HIS A 68 -2.42 -12.28 -0.38
C HIS A 68 -2.61 -11.27 -1.49
N PRO A 69 -1.97 -10.10 -1.41
CA PRO A 69 -2.04 -9.16 -2.53
C PRO A 69 -1.26 -9.70 -3.71
N ARG A 70 -1.72 -9.45 -4.91
CA ARG A 70 -1.07 -9.93 -6.12
C ARG A 70 -0.93 -8.81 -7.12
N PRO A 71 0.07 -8.88 -8.00
CA PRO A 71 0.16 -7.90 -9.08
C PRO A 71 -1.13 -7.93 -9.90
N GLY A 72 -1.60 -6.79 -10.28
CA GLY A 72 -2.84 -6.66 -11.05
C GLY A 72 -4.07 -6.38 -10.20
N ASP A 73 -3.99 -6.59 -8.90
CA ASP A 73 -5.11 -6.26 -8.03
C ASP A 73 -5.26 -4.75 -7.95
N LEU A 74 -6.46 -4.28 -7.64
CA LEU A 74 -6.72 -2.86 -7.53
C LEU A 74 -6.71 -2.41 -6.09
N ILE A 75 -6.24 -1.21 -5.87
CA ILE A 75 -6.34 -0.55 -4.56
C ILE A 75 -6.99 0.80 -4.82
N VAL A 76 -8.15 1.01 -4.24
CA VAL A 76 -8.87 2.26 -4.39
C VAL A 76 -8.68 3.08 -3.14
N ILE A 77 -8.08 4.25 -3.28
CA ILE A 77 -7.83 5.15 -2.16
C ILE A 77 -8.58 6.43 -2.47
N GLY A 78 -9.61 6.71 -1.69
CA GLY A 78 -10.46 7.87 -1.97
C GLY A 78 -11.15 7.67 -3.29
N ALA A 79 -11.01 8.61 -4.18
CA ALA A 79 -11.64 8.53 -5.50
C ALA A 79 -10.70 7.97 -6.55
N ALA A 80 -9.48 7.61 -6.20
CA ALA A 80 -8.49 7.19 -7.17
C ALA A 80 -8.26 5.69 -7.13
N SER A 81 -8.21 5.08 -8.29
CA SER A 81 -7.94 3.66 -8.40
C SER A 81 -6.51 3.44 -8.85
N HIS A 82 -5.89 2.46 -8.25
CA HIS A 82 -4.51 2.13 -8.55
C HIS A 82 -4.38 0.63 -8.78
N VAL A 83 -3.34 0.23 -9.49
CA VAL A 83 -3.06 -1.19 -9.74
C VAL A 83 -1.77 -1.53 -9.06
N ILE A 84 -1.71 -2.69 -8.42
CA ILE A 84 -0.47 -3.19 -7.83
C ILE A 84 0.42 -3.63 -8.97
N GLN A 85 1.61 -3.03 -9.05
CA GLN A 85 2.57 -3.43 -10.07
C GLN A 85 3.75 -4.08 -9.37
N GLY A 86 4.32 -5.07 -9.97
CA GLY A 86 5.45 -5.77 -9.37
C GLY A 86 5.03 -6.65 -8.20
N GLU A 87 5.96 -7.36 -7.67
CA GLU A 87 5.67 -8.28 -6.59
C GLU A 87 5.57 -7.56 -5.27
N PRO A 88 4.54 -7.77 -4.49
CA PRO A 88 4.49 -7.21 -3.16
C PRO A 88 5.65 -7.72 -2.30
N LEU A 89 6.20 -6.84 -1.48
CA LEU A 89 7.30 -7.20 -0.62
C LEU A 89 6.84 -7.27 0.82
N ARG A 90 7.31 -8.26 1.54
CA ARG A 90 6.94 -8.43 2.93
C ARG A 90 8.13 -8.08 3.79
N ASP A 91 7.90 -7.43 4.90
CA ASP A 91 8.98 -7.04 5.77
C ASP A 91 9.53 -8.27 6.51
N ARG A 92 10.62 -8.04 7.22
CA ARG A 92 11.28 -9.13 7.90
C ARG A 92 10.36 -9.78 8.94
N GLU A 93 9.52 -9.02 9.58
CA GLU A 93 8.62 -9.55 10.59
C GLU A 93 7.37 -10.16 9.99
N GLN A 94 7.21 -10.04 8.68
CA GLN A 94 6.06 -10.57 7.96
C GLN A 94 4.74 -9.99 8.46
N LEU A 95 4.75 -8.75 8.87
CA LEU A 95 3.55 -8.07 9.34
C LEU A 95 3.04 -7.03 8.36
N ILE A 96 3.89 -6.58 7.44
CA ILE A 96 3.57 -5.47 6.55
C ILE A 96 3.93 -5.84 5.12
N TRP A 97 3.01 -5.55 4.22
CA TRP A 97 3.29 -5.61 2.80
C TRP A 97 3.66 -4.22 2.32
N THR A 98 4.65 -4.11 1.47
CA THR A 98 4.93 -2.87 0.76
C THR A 98 4.49 -3.09 -0.68
N LEU A 99 3.57 -2.28 -1.14
CA LEU A 99 2.99 -2.41 -2.46
C LEU A 99 3.39 -1.23 -3.32
N ASP A 100 3.74 -1.52 -4.57
CA ASP A 100 4.07 -0.49 -5.53
C ASP A 100 2.85 -0.30 -6.41
N LEU A 101 2.29 0.87 -6.42
CA LEU A 101 1.03 1.16 -7.10
C LEU A 101 1.23 2.11 -8.25
N ARG A 102 0.47 1.91 -9.32
CA ARG A 102 0.43 2.87 -10.42
C ARG A 102 -1.02 3.21 -10.69
N PRO A 103 -1.32 4.31 -11.35
CA PRO A 103 -2.71 4.65 -11.65
C PRO A 103 -3.34 3.57 -12.52
N ALA A 104 -4.56 3.27 -12.22
CA ALA A 104 -5.30 2.27 -12.97
C ALA A 104 -5.79 2.83 -14.31
#